data_69c481d226564b0dd8b29a3a47777307
#
_entry.id   69c481d226564b0dd8b29a3a47777307
#
_cell.length_a   1.000
_cell.length_b   1.000
_cell.length_c   1.000
_cell.angle_alpha   90.00
_cell.angle_beta   90.00
_cell.angle_gamma   90.00
#
_symmetry.space_group_name_H-M   'P 1'
#
loop_
_entity.id
_entity.type
_entity.pdbx_description
1 polymer ?
#
loop_
_entity_poly.entity_id
_entity_poly.type
_entity_poly.pdbx_seq_one_letter_code
_entity_poly.pdbx_strand_id
1 'polypeptide(L)'
;EDNDTTATTLIALTHSTLADFNEYLDVLAISDNMLHDWGYSGTYQLASFHPNYVFDGSDVDDAENYTNRSPYPLLHLIREADITRYMKKEEDAEKIFSHNIEKARTLGCPYFEGVLDTLKKDKPAR
;
A
#
# COMPACT_ATOMS: atom_id res chain seq x y z
N GLU A 1 -4.13 -13.15 11.59
CA GLU A 1 -5.56 -12.92 11.26
C GLU A 1 -6.41 -14.21 11.32
N ASP A 2 -6.25 -15.02 12.37
CA ASP A 2 -7.05 -16.24 12.54
C ASP A 2 -8.48 -15.95 13.01
N ASN A 3 -8.83 -14.67 13.16
CA ASN A 3 -10.13 -14.24 13.66
C ASN A 3 -11.03 -13.83 12.48
N ASP A 4 -12.12 -14.55 12.29
CA ASP A 4 -13.12 -14.31 11.24
C ASP A 4 -13.77 -12.91 11.31
N THR A 5 -13.67 -12.22 12.46
CA THR A 5 -14.17 -10.86 12.63
C THR A 5 -13.22 -9.79 12.14
N THR A 6 -11.95 -10.14 11.86
CA THR A 6 -10.94 -9.22 11.33
C THR A 6 -10.96 -9.26 9.81
N ALA A 7 -11.44 -8.20 9.17
CA ALA A 7 -11.51 -8.11 7.70
C ALA A 7 -10.12 -7.91 7.09
N THR A 8 -9.30 -7.04 7.70
CA THR A 8 -7.97 -6.69 7.19
C THR A 8 -7.09 -6.14 8.32
N THR A 9 -5.79 -6.07 8.08
CA THR A 9 -4.83 -5.55 9.07
C THR A 9 -3.87 -4.56 8.42
N LEU A 10 -3.76 -3.39 9.02
CA LEU A 10 -2.76 -2.38 8.66
C LEU A 10 -1.66 -2.36 9.73
N ILE A 11 -0.41 -2.50 9.31
CA ILE A 11 0.75 -2.45 10.19
C ILE A 11 1.53 -1.18 9.90
N ALA A 12 1.51 -0.23 10.85
CA ALA A 12 2.28 1.01 10.73
C ALA A 12 3.71 0.78 11.25
N LEU A 13 4.69 1.10 10.41
CA LEU A 13 6.09 0.98 10.74
C LEU A 13 6.64 2.34 11.17
N THR A 14 6.81 2.54 12.47
CA THR A 14 7.10 3.86 13.06
C THR A 14 8.58 4.14 13.31
N HIS A 15 9.45 3.16 13.07
CA HIS A 15 10.89 3.35 13.24
C HIS A 15 11.45 4.32 12.19
N SER A 16 12.26 5.29 12.61
CA SER A 16 12.78 6.37 11.74
C SER A 16 13.58 5.87 10.54
N THR A 17 14.28 4.73 10.66
CA THR A 17 15.03 4.11 9.55
C THR A 17 14.12 3.76 8.37
N LEU A 18 12.87 3.40 8.65
CA LEU A 18 11.90 2.99 7.62
C LEU A 18 11.27 4.18 6.88
N ALA A 19 11.60 5.40 7.26
CA ALA A 19 11.31 6.59 6.45
C ALA A 19 12.07 6.56 5.11
N ASP A 20 13.21 5.88 5.05
CA ASP A 20 13.92 5.58 3.80
C ASP A 20 13.16 4.50 3.03
N PHE A 21 12.82 4.78 1.77
CA PHE A 21 12.04 3.86 0.94
C PHE A 21 12.79 2.56 0.64
N ASN A 22 14.09 2.61 0.44
CA ASN A 22 14.89 1.41 0.17
C ASN A 22 14.95 0.49 1.39
N GLU A 23 15.12 1.04 2.59
CA GLU A 23 15.06 0.27 3.84
C GLU A 23 13.68 -0.37 4.03
N TYR A 24 12.63 0.37 3.71
CA TYR A 24 11.26 -0.16 3.73
C TYR A 24 11.09 -1.33 2.75
N LEU A 25 11.62 -1.23 1.53
CA LEU A 25 11.54 -2.30 0.53
C LEU A 25 12.23 -3.59 1.00
N ASP A 26 13.32 -3.48 1.74
CA ASP A 26 14.00 -4.64 2.34
C ASP A 26 13.09 -5.33 3.37
N VAL A 27 12.42 -4.56 4.21
CA VAL A 27 11.45 -5.10 5.18
C VAL A 27 10.27 -5.76 4.47
N LEU A 28 9.77 -5.15 3.40
CA LEU A 28 8.69 -5.71 2.59
C LEU A 28 9.09 -7.07 2.02
N ALA A 29 10.29 -7.17 1.43
CA ALA A 29 10.80 -8.41 0.86
C ALA A 29 10.93 -9.52 1.91
N ILE A 30 11.45 -9.19 3.09
CA ILE A 30 11.54 -10.13 4.22
C ILE A 30 10.15 -10.60 4.65
N SER A 31 9.20 -9.68 4.72
CA SER A 31 7.82 -10.00 5.13
C SER A 31 7.12 -10.92 4.13
N ASP A 32 7.31 -10.69 2.84
CA ASP A 32 6.79 -11.57 1.79
C ASP A 32 7.39 -12.98 1.88
N ASN A 33 8.70 -13.07 2.10
CA ASN A 33 9.37 -14.35 2.29
C ASN A 33 8.87 -15.10 3.52
N MET A 34 8.62 -14.38 4.62
CA MET A 34 8.05 -14.97 5.84
C MET A 34 6.66 -15.57 5.59
N LEU A 35 5.79 -14.86 4.88
CA LEU A 35 4.46 -15.38 4.52
C LEU A 35 4.58 -16.66 3.68
N HIS A 36 5.49 -16.67 2.74
CA HIS A 36 5.76 -17.86 1.91
C HIS A 36 6.26 -19.04 2.76
N ASP A 37 7.28 -18.82 3.59
CA ASP A 37 7.92 -19.85 4.41
C ASP A 37 6.97 -20.43 5.47
N TRP A 38 6.04 -19.62 5.96
CA TRP A 38 5.02 -20.06 6.94
C TRP A 38 3.80 -20.71 6.29
N GLY A 39 3.77 -20.86 4.96
CA GLY A 39 2.69 -21.53 4.25
C GLY A 39 1.46 -20.67 4.00
N TYR A 40 1.58 -19.35 4.06
CA TYR A 40 0.46 -18.42 3.84
C TYR A 40 0.34 -17.91 2.40
N SER A 41 1.22 -18.36 1.49
CA SER A 41 1.06 -18.05 0.06
C SER A 41 -0.31 -18.53 -0.42
N GLY A 42 -1.05 -17.64 -1.11
CA GLY A 42 -2.42 -17.93 -1.52
C GLY A 42 -3.50 -17.66 -0.46
N THR A 43 -3.11 -17.44 0.80
CA THR A 43 -4.03 -17.10 1.90
C THR A 43 -4.01 -15.60 2.20
N TYR A 44 -2.82 -15.03 2.30
CA TYR A 44 -2.61 -13.60 2.56
C TYR A 44 -1.69 -12.98 1.52
N GLN A 45 -1.93 -11.71 1.25
CA GLN A 45 -1.10 -10.87 0.38
C GLN A 45 -0.74 -9.58 1.11
N LEU A 46 0.49 -9.10 0.93
CA LEU A 46 0.91 -7.79 1.42
C LEU A 46 0.77 -6.74 0.32
N ALA A 47 0.07 -5.66 0.63
CA ALA A 47 0.11 -4.43 -0.15
C ALA A 47 1.04 -3.44 0.56
N SER A 48 1.78 -2.68 -0.23
CA SER A 48 2.83 -1.79 0.25
C SER A 48 2.42 -0.33 0.10
N PHE A 49 2.66 0.47 1.16
CA PHE A 49 2.43 1.92 1.16
C PHE A 49 3.58 2.61 1.86
N HIS A 50 4.04 3.72 1.31
CA HIS A 50 5.14 4.48 1.88
C HIS A 50 5.02 5.97 1.48
N PRO A 51 5.44 6.92 2.33
CA PRO A 51 5.38 8.35 1.97
C PRO A 51 6.12 8.70 0.68
N ASN A 52 7.19 7.99 0.36
CA ASN A 52 8.02 8.23 -0.83
C ASN A 52 7.93 7.10 -1.85
N TYR A 53 6.79 6.42 -1.91
CA TYR A 53 6.61 5.30 -2.83
C TYR A 53 6.81 5.74 -4.28
N VAL A 54 7.60 4.97 -5.03
CA VAL A 54 7.78 5.12 -6.48
C VAL A 54 7.67 3.74 -7.11
N PHE A 55 6.77 3.58 -8.06
CA PHE A 55 6.66 2.34 -8.82
C PHE A 55 7.90 2.12 -9.67
N ASP A 56 8.29 0.86 -9.85
CA ASP A 56 9.39 0.49 -10.72
C ASP A 56 9.13 1.00 -12.15
N GLY A 57 10.10 1.69 -12.71
CA GLY A 57 9.99 2.29 -14.04
C GLY A 57 9.17 3.59 -14.11
N SER A 58 8.59 4.05 -13.01
CA SER A 58 7.86 5.31 -12.94
C SER A 58 8.80 6.49 -12.62
N ASP A 59 8.45 7.67 -13.12
CA ASP A 59 9.11 8.91 -12.71
C ASP A 59 8.66 9.27 -11.28
N VAL A 60 9.59 9.78 -10.46
CA VAL A 60 9.29 10.19 -9.08
C VAL A 60 8.19 11.26 -9.00
N ASP A 61 8.09 12.09 -10.03
CA ASP A 61 7.11 13.18 -10.10
C ASP A 61 5.78 12.75 -10.73
N ASP A 62 5.63 11.48 -11.14
CA ASP A 62 4.36 11.00 -11.68
C ASP A 62 3.33 10.83 -10.55
N ALA A 63 2.17 11.46 -10.73
CA ALA A 63 1.06 11.41 -9.77
C ALA A 63 0.53 9.97 -9.52
N GLU A 64 0.79 9.02 -10.42
CA GLU A 64 0.40 7.61 -10.22
C GLU A 64 1.00 7.02 -8.94
N ASN A 65 2.18 7.49 -8.52
CA ASN A 65 2.84 7.01 -7.30
C ASN A 65 2.01 7.26 -6.04
N TYR A 66 1.15 8.27 -6.05
CA TYR A 66 0.29 8.60 -4.92
C TYR A 66 -0.77 7.55 -4.63
N THR A 67 -1.07 6.65 -5.55
CA THR A 67 -1.96 5.52 -5.29
C THR A 67 -1.43 4.61 -4.18
N ASN A 68 -0.10 4.58 -3.97
CA ASN A 68 0.55 3.80 -2.92
C ASN A 68 1.32 4.66 -1.90
N ARG A 69 1.13 5.97 -1.91
CA ARG A 69 1.70 6.85 -0.89
C ARG A 69 0.76 7.00 0.29
N SER A 70 1.32 6.90 1.47
CA SER A 70 0.66 6.99 2.77
C SER A 70 1.38 7.97 3.68
N PRO A 71 0.73 8.49 4.75
CA PRO A 71 1.40 9.38 5.71
C PRO A 71 2.60 8.73 6.40
N TYR A 72 2.55 7.43 6.62
CA TYR A 72 3.58 6.62 7.29
C TYR A 72 3.83 5.35 6.49
N PRO A 73 5.02 4.73 6.60
CA PRO A 73 5.25 3.40 6.02
C PRO A 73 4.25 2.39 6.57
N LEU A 74 3.54 1.68 5.69
CA LEU A 74 2.52 0.71 6.06
C LEU A 74 2.74 -0.61 5.33
N LEU A 75 2.42 -1.70 6.02
CA LEU A 75 2.16 -3.00 5.41
C LEU A 75 0.67 -3.29 5.57
N HIS A 76 -0.01 -3.59 4.48
CA HIS A 76 -1.43 -3.93 4.47
C HIS A 76 -1.59 -5.42 4.18
N LEU A 77 -1.99 -6.18 5.20
CA LEU A 77 -2.23 -7.61 5.09
C LEU A 77 -3.67 -7.83 4.61
N ILE A 78 -3.82 -8.41 3.43
CA ILE A 78 -5.11 -8.61 2.76
C ILE A 78 -5.37 -10.12 2.62
N ARG A 79 -6.61 -10.53 2.83
CA ARG A 79 -7.02 -11.92 2.57
C ARG A 79 -7.19 -12.14 1.07
N GLU A 80 -6.50 -13.13 0.52
CA GLU A 80 -6.61 -13.52 -0.90
C GLU A 80 -8.05 -13.87 -1.30
N ALA A 81 -8.80 -14.51 -0.40
CA ALA A 81 -10.20 -14.85 -0.63
C ALA A 81 -11.08 -13.61 -0.87
N ASP A 82 -10.78 -12.49 -0.21
CA ASP A 82 -11.51 -11.24 -0.40
C ASP A 82 -11.16 -10.60 -1.75
N ILE A 83 -9.89 -10.63 -2.15
CA ILE A 83 -9.45 -10.16 -3.47
C ILE A 83 -10.18 -10.96 -4.56
N THR A 84 -10.20 -12.27 -4.45
CA THR A 84 -10.88 -13.16 -5.40
C THR A 84 -12.38 -12.90 -5.48
N ARG A 85 -13.01 -12.59 -4.35
CA ARG A 85 -14.45 -12.28 -4.28
C ARG A 85 -14.80 -10.99 -5.05
N TYR A 86 -13.97 -9.95 -4.93
CA TYR A 86 -14.21 -8.65 -5.55
C TYR A 86 -13.67 -8.52 -6.96
N MET A 87 -12.61 -9.27 -7.29
CA MET A 87 -11.98 -9.29 -8.61
C MET A 87 -12.26 -10.63 -9.30
N LYS A 88 -13.43 -10.75 -9.90
CA LYS A 88 -13.87 -12.01 -10.54
C LYS A 88 -13.16 -12.33 -11.83
N LYS A 89 -12.52 -11.34 -12.47
CA LYS A 89 -11.76 -11.47 -13.72
C LYS A 89 -10.45 -10.72 -13.62
N GLU A 90 -9.43 -11.23 -14.27
CA GLU A 90 -8.12 -10.58 -14.38
C GLU A 90 -8.23 -9.17 -15.00
N GLU A 91 -9.17 -9.00 -15.95
CA GLU A 91 -9.49 -7.71 -16.58
C GLU A 91 -10.00 -6.66 -15.59
N ASP A 92 -10.66 -7.07 -14.50
CA ASP A 92 -11.18 -6.15 -13.49
C ASP A 92 -10.06 -5.44 -12.74
N ALA A 93 -8.98 -6.16 -12.42
CA ALA A 93 -7.79 -5.59 -11.79
C ALA A 93 -7.11 -4.56 -12.68
N GLU A 94 -6.94 -4.85 -13.98
CA GLU A 94 -6.38 -3.92 -14.96
C GLU A 94 -7.21 -2.66 -15.12
N LYS A 95 -8.54 -2.77 -15.17
CA LYS A 95 -9.44 -1.62 -15.27
C LYS A 95 -9.37 -0.72 -14.06
N ILE A 96 -9.35 -1.29 -12.86
CA ILE A 96 -9.21 -0.54 -11.60
C ILE A 96 -7.86 0.17 -11.58
N PHE A 97 -6.80 -0.52 -11.93
CA PHE A 97 -5.44 0.01 -11.93
C PHE A 97 -5.30 1.19 -12.90
N SER A 98 -5.75 1.02 -14.15
CA SER A 98 -5.72 2.06 -15.19
C SER A 98 -6.57 3.27 -14.81
N HIS A 99 -7.77 3.04 -14.25
CA HIS A 99 -8.64 4.11 -13.78
C HIS A 99 -8.01 4.90 -12.65
N ASN A 100 -7.36 4.23 -11.70
CA ASN A 100 -6.70 4.89 -10.58
C ASN A 100 -5.50 5.74 -11.05
N ILE A 101 -4.72 5.25 -11.99
CA ILE A 101 -3.61 6.01 -12.58
C ILE A 101 -4.12 7.27 -13.28
N GLU A 102 -5.14 7.14 -14.12
CA GLU A 102 -5.74 8.27 -14.84
C GLU A 102 -6.31 9.31 -13.87
N LYS A 103 -7.04 8.87 -12.87
CA LYS A 103 -7.59 9.75 -11.84
C LYS A 103 -6.51 10.45 -11.03
N ALA A 104 -5.45 9.75 -10.65
CA ALA A 104 -4.32 10.35 -9.94
C ALA A 104 -3.64 11.44 -10.77
N ARG A 105 -3.40 11.18 -12.04
CA ARG A 105 -2.82 12.17 -12.97
C ARG A 105 -3.73 13.37 -13.18
N THR A 106 -5.04 13.17 -13.22
CA THR A 106 -6.02 14.26 -13.36
C THR A 106 -6.06 15.16 -12.12
N LEU A 107 -6.01 14.57 -10.91
CA LEU A 107 -5.99 15.31 -9.65
C LEU A 107 -4.67 16.06 -9.44
N GLY A 108 -3.55 15.43 -9.83
CA GLY A 108 -2.20 16.01 -9.76
C GLY A 108 -1.54 15.90 -8.39
N CYS A 109 -0.22 16.02 -8.41
CA CYS A 109 0.61 15.91 -7.19
C CYS A 109 0.21 16.91 -6.08
N PRO A 110 -0.03 18.21 -6.36
CA PRO A 110 -0.38 19.16 -5.29
C PRO A 110 -1.63 18.78 -4.49
N TYR A 111 -2.61 18.16 -5.15
CA TYR A 111 -3.82 17.68 -4.46
C TYR A 111 -3.45 16.63 -3.39
N PHE A 112 -2.66 15.62 -3.76
CA PHE A 112 -2.27 14.54 -2.86
C PHE A 112 -1.32 15.01 -1.76
N GLU A 113 -0.40 15.91 -2.07
CA GLU A 113 0.49 16.53 -1.08
C GLU A 113 -0.33 17.22 0.01
N GLY A 114 -1.37 17.95 -0.37
CA GLY A 114 -2.29 18.59 0.55
C GLY A 114 -3.05 17.61 1.42
N VAL A 115 -3.53 16.50 0.86
CA VAL A 115 -4.21 15.42 1.61
C VAL A 115 -3.26 14.79 2.63
N LEU A 116 -2.06 14.42 2.22
CA LEU A 116 -1.05 13.80 3.10
C LEU A 116 -0.63 14.75 4.23
N ASP A 117 -0.45 16.02 3.95
CA ASP A 117 -0.12 17.03 4.96
C ASP A 117 -1.24 17.17 6.00
N THR A 118 -2.48 17.17 5.57
CA THR A 118 -3.65 17.20 6.46
C THR A 118 -3.67 15.99 7.39
N LEU A 119 -3.45 14.79 6.82
CA LEU A 119 -3.43 13.55 7.60
C LEU A 119 -2.29 13.50 8.64
N LYS A 120 -1.14 14.09 8.33
CA LYS A 120 -0.02 14.18 9.27
C LYS A 120 -0.25 15.17 10.41
N LYS A 121 -1.05 16.21 10.18
CA LYS A 121 -1.40 17.22 11.20
C LYS A 121 -2.42 16.70 12.20
N ASP A 122 -3.32 15.83 11.77
CA ASP A 122 -4.30 15.18 12.63
C ASP A 122 -3.64 14.07 13.46
N LYS A 123 -2.82 14.47 14.41
CA LYS A 123 -2.30 13.52 15.38
C LYS A 123 -3.44 13.11 16.31
N PRO A 124 -3.68 11.79 16.50
CA PRO A 124 -4.66 11.36 17.49
C PRO A 124 -4.25 11.87 18.86
N ALA A 125 -5.22 12.42 19.61
CA ALA A 125 -5.04 12.77 21.01
C ALA A 125 -4.62 11.51 21.78
N ARG A 126 -3.50 11.60 22.45
CA ARG A 126 -3.03 10.53 23.33
C ARG A 126 -3.78 10.55 24.64
#